data_cc2a1fdf41f2c225458ae3dcfd9cc80c
#
_entry.id   cc2a1fdf41f2c225458ae3dcfd9cc80c
#
_cell.length_a   1.000
_cell.length_b   1.000
_cell.length_c   1.000
_cell.angle_alpha   90.00
_cell.angle_beta   90.00
_cell.angle_gamma   90.00
#
_symmetry.space_group_name_H-M   'P 1'
#
loop_
_entity.id
_entity.type
_entity.pdbx_description
1 polymer ?
#
loop_
_entity_poly.entity_id
_entity_poly.type
_entity_poly.pdbx_seq_one_letter_code
_entity_poly.pdbx_strand_id
1 'polypeptide(L)'
;MYSKIAIVLLVLFLGSSDFLSAETWPTWRGPNGNGFTSEAKTPVTWDREKNITWKIPLASPGNSSPIVFGSQLYLTQADNKGRTRSLICFDTGTGSQKWIHSETVDELEPTHPTNPYCAASPVTDGKYVIAMLGSGGLVCCNTDGKLLWKKNFGTPQHLFGQGASPIIWEDLCIINYGPGKEQFFAGLKLSDGGLLWRIDIPISNAPNPFDQPDGPKLPEGSTLRDPFGTWATAMIRKVEGQPDELLLSLPEKIISVNPRSGKEIWFCAGNGPQVISSPLIGGDCVGSLGSFAFVVKPKGEGDQIANRLWSDDNDRPRIGTGLIYKKQIITTTMQGVLECLSLETGDRLWHRRLSSGESGGATWSSLVQAGSKIYALDQSGTTTVFMVEPEFLQISQNRLDEPTNSTPAVSDGRIYIRTDKHLWCISEPN
;
A
#
# COMPACT_ATOMS: atom_id res chain seq x y z
N MET A 1 16.25 -78.84 -4.45
CA MET A 1 17.24 -77.74 -4.24
C MET A 1 16.67 -76.51 -4.88
N TYR A 2 15.92 -75.71 -4.16
CA TYR A 2 15.36 -74.40 -4.66
C TYR A 2 16.02 -73.26 -3.92
N SER A 3 16.84 -72.48 -4.68
CA SER A 3 17.49 -71.27 -4.18
C SER A 3 16.48 -70.10 -4.13
N LYS A 4 16.26 -69.52 -2.97
CA LYS A 4 15.47 -68.32 -2.81
C LYS A 4 16.34 -67.10 -2.99
N ILE A 5 16.12 -66.34 -4.05
CA ILE A 5 16.75 -65.03 -4.28
C ILE A 5 15.89 -64.00 -3.52
N ALA A 6 16.46 -63.39 -2.48
CA ALA A 6 15.87 -62.28 -1.79
C ALA A 6 16.21 -60.98 -2.51
N ILE A 7 15.22 -60.28 -3.10
CA ILE A 7 15.35 -58.96 -3.67
C ILE A 7 15.19 -57.94 -2.54
N VAL A 8 16.26 -57.25 -2.18
CA VAL A 8 16.22 -56.10 -1.25
C VAL A 8 15.84 -54.85 -2.07
N LEU A 9 14.64 -54.37 -1.89
CA LEU A 9 14.20 -53.07 -2.42
C LEU A 9 14.80 -51.96 -1.54
N LEU A 10 15.78 -51.24 -2.07
CA LEU A 10 16.32 -50.03 -1.48
C LEU A 10 15.36 -48.86 -1.79
N VAL A 11 14.51 -48.51 -0.86
CA VAL A 11 13.66 -47.29 -0.97
C VAL A 11 14.53 -46.07 -0.68
N LEU A 12 14.96 -45.38 -1.74
CA LEU A 12 15.56 -44.07 -1.64
C LEU A 12 14.46 -43.06 -1.23
N PHE A 13 14.45 -42.69 0.03
CA PHE A 13 13.75 -41.46 0.48
C PHE A 13 14.48 -40.26 -0.12
N LEU A 14 14.02 -39.77 -1.28
CA LEU A 14 14.31 -38.42 -1.72
C LEU A 14 13.55 -37.47 -0.76
N GLY A 15 14.28 -37.01 0.26
CA GLY A 15 13.82 -35.92 1.07
C GLY A 15 13.65 -34.71 0.15
N SER A 16 12.40 -34.36 -0.21
CA SER A 16 12.08 -33.06 -0.69
C SER A 16 12.46 -32.07 0.41
N SER A 17 13.62 -31.44 0.27
CA SER A 17 13.91 -30.20 0.97
C SER A 17 12.87 -29.20 0.45
N ASP A 18 11.78 -29.00 1.20
CA ASP A 18 10.95 -27.83 1.08
C ASP A 18 11.88 -26.63 1.31
N PHE A 19 12.42 -26.10 0.22
CA PHE A 19 12.90 -24.73 0.24
C PHE A 19 11.66 -23.91 0.58
N LEU A 20 11.51 -23.55 1.86
CA LEU A 20 10.61 -22.47 2.28
C LEU A 20 10.98 -21.29 1.38
N SER A 21 10.18 -21.07 0.35
CA SER A 21 10.29 -19.88 -0.47
C SER A 21 10.18 -18.70 0.50
N ALA A 22 11.27 -17.92 0.59
CA ALA A 22 11.25 -16.72 1.42
C ALA A 22 9.96 -15.94 1.10
N GLU A 23 9.16 -15.66 2.12
CA GLU A 23 7.94 -14.88 1.91
C GLU A 23 8.34 -13.53 1.31
N THR A 24 7.67 -13.12 0.25
CA THR A 24 7.95 -11.89 -0.48
C THR A 24 6.94 -10.82 -0.10
N TRP A 25 7.34 -9.55 -0.24
CA TRP A 25 6.46 -8.39 -0.07
C TRP A 25 6.44 -7.57 -1.36
N PRO A 26 5.89 -8.12 -2.48
CA PRO A 26 6.16 -7.67 -3.85
C PRO A 26 5.42 -6.41 -4.26
N THR A 27 4.46 -5.96 -3.48
CA THR A 27 3.67 -4.75 -3.73
C THR A 27 3.44 -3.98 -2.42
N TRP A 28 2.99 -2.75 -2.54
CA TRP A 28 2.53 -1.99 -1.38
C TRP A 28 1.48 -2.77 -0.61
N ARG A 29 1.70 -2.90 0.72
CA ARG A 29 0.89 -3.72 1.63
C ARG A 29 0.94 -5.24 1.38
N GLY A 30 2.05 -5.73 0.84
CA GLY A 30 2.38 -7.16 0.85
C GLY A 30 1.77 -8.00 -0.27
N PRO A 31 1.84 -9.33 -0.16
CA PRO A 31 1.61 -10.25 -1.28
C PRO A 31 0.26 -10.08 -1.97
N ASN A 32 -0.77 -9.73 -1.21
CA ASN A 32 -2.13 -9.52 -1.71
C ASN A 32 -2.58 -8.05 -1.62
N GLY A 33 -1.68 -7.12 -1.30
CA GLY A 33 -1.99 -5.70 -1.10
C GLY A 33 -2.87 -5.39 0.12
N ASN A 34 -3.22 -6.39 0.92
CA ASN A 34 -4.15 -6.28 2.04
C ASN A 34 -3.49 -6.02 3.40
N GLY A 35 -2.17 -5.86 3.44
CA GLY A 35 -1.41 -5.60 4.66
C GLY A 35 -1.12 -6.85 5.50
N PHE A 36 -1.31 -8.05 4.96
CA PHE A 36 -1.16 -9.29 5.69
C PHE A 36 -0.08 -10.20 5.10
N THR A 37 0.69 -10.84 5.99
CA THR A 37 1.53 -12.02 5.71
C THR A 37 1.33 -13.07 6.80
N SER A 38 1.49 -14.34 6.44
CA SER A 38 1.47 -15.45 7.39
C SER A 38 2.75 -15.57 8.25
N GLU A 39 3.79 -14.81 7.92
CA GLU A 39 5.03 -14.79 8.68
C GLU A 39 4.80 -14.51 10.17
N ALA A 40 5.07 -15.50 11.01
CA ALA A 40 4.90 -15.36 12.46
C ALA A 40 6.19 -14.94 13.17
N LYS A 41 7.35 -15.24 12.60
CA LYS A 41 8.68 -14.92 13.18
C LYS A 41 9.12 -13.55 12.70
N THR A 42 8.60 -12.50 13.31
CA THR A 42 8.93 -11.11 12.99
C THR A 42 9.33 -10.35 14.24
N PRO A 43 10.26 -9.37 14.15
CA PRO A 43 10.72 -8.58 15.27
C PRO A 43 9.58 -7.92 16.05
N VAL A 44 9.69 -7.95 17.38
CA VAL A 44 8.74 -7.28 18.26
C VAL A 44 9.38 -6.14 19.05
N THR A 45 10.70 -6.15 19.22
CA THR A 45 11.43 -5.12 19.94
C THR A 45 12.63 -4.61 19.16
N TRP A 46 12.74 -3.30 19.03
CA TRP A 46 13.90 -2.61 18.43
C TRP A 46 13.95 -1.15 18.88
N ASP A 47 15.09 -0.54 18.66
CA ASP A 47 15.29 0.90 18.72
C ASP A 47 16.29 1.33 17.63
N ARG A 48 16.94 2.47 17.76
CA ARG A 48 17.90 2.95 16.76
C ARG A 48 19.19 2.12 16.63
N GLU A 49 19.47 1.26 17.60
CA GLU A 49 20.69 0.46 17.70
C GLU A 49 20.39 -1.03 17.86
N LYS A 50 19.36 -1.36 18.65
CA LYS A 50 18.99 -2.74 18.96
C LYS A 50 18.20 -3.34 17.79
N ASN A 51 18.58 -4.57 17.42
CA ASN A 51 17.91 -5.37 16.39
C ASN A 51 17.92 -4.71 14.99
N ILE A 52 18.88 -3.82 14.74
CA ILE A 52 19.12 -3.23 13.43
C ILE A 52 20.15 -4.07 12.68
N THR A 53 19.72 -4.73 11.60
CA THR A 53 20.62 -5.49 10.72
C THR A 53 21.47 -4.53 9.89
N TRP A 54 20.83 -3.50 9.32
CA TRP A 54 21.50 -2.43 8.62
C TRP A 54 20.61 -1.18 8.54
N LYS A 55 21.25 -0.05 8.33
CA LYS A 55 20.65 1.27 8.15
C LYS A 55 21.41 2.00 7.08
N ILE A 56 20.73 2.49 6.05
CA ILE A 56 21.35 3.23 4.95
C ILE A 56 20.72 4.62 4.79
N PRO A 57 21.52 5.67 4.49
CA PRO A 57 20.99 7.00 4.29
C PRO A 57 20.22 7.09 2.97
N LEU A 58 19.17 7.91 2.95
CA LEU A 58 18.40 8.28 1.77
C LEU A 58 18.65 9.74 1.40
N ALA A 59 18.61 10.07 0.10
CA ALA A 59 18.96 11.40 -0.39
C ALA A 59 17.93 12.47 -0.01
N SER A 60 16.64 12.11 0.15
CA SER A 60 15.58 13.04 0.54
C SER A 60 14.38 12.33 1.16
N PRO A 61 13.51 13.07 1.89
CA PRO A 61 12.24 12.56 2.37
C PRO A 61 11.35 12.00 1.26
N GLY A 62 10.48 11.05 1.59
CA GLY A 62 9.51 10.48 0.67
C GLY A 62 8.61 9.45 1.37
N ASN A 63 7.44 9.17 0.78
CA ASN A 63 6.44 8.27 1.34
C ASN A 63 6.42 6.87 0.71
N SER A 64 7.22 6.64 -0.35
CA SER A 64 7.34 5.30 -0.95
C SER A 64 7.68 4.27 0.11
N SER A 65 6.87 3.23 0.20
CA SER A 65 7.13 2.09 1.09
C SER A 65 8.05 1.09 0.40
N PRO A 66 8.94 0.42 1.12
CA PRO A 66 9.77 -0.62 0.54
C PRO A 66 8.92 -1.82 0.10
N ILE A 67 9.34 -2.47 -0.98
CA ILE A 67 8.84 -3.78 -1.40
C ILE A 67 10.01 -4.74 -1.52
N VAL A 68 9.75 -6.05 -1.35
CA VAL A 68 10.80 -7.08 -1.31
C VAL A 68 10.42 -8.26 -2.19
N PHE A 69 11.38 -8.72 -2.99
CA PHE A 69 11.28 -9.96 -3.73
C PHE A 69 12.62 -10.70 -3.71
N GLY A 70 12.66 -11.85 -3.04
CA GLY A 70 13.91 -12.58 -2.81
C GLY A 70 14.95 -11.73 -2.08
N SER A 71 16.17 -11.64 -2.63
CA SER A 71 17.26 -10.83 -2.06
C SER A 71 17.25 -9.36 -2.50
N GLN A 72 16.16 -8.87 -3.11
CA GLN A 72 16.07 -7.52 -3.65
C GLN A 72 14.96 -6.71 -2.97
N LEU A 73 15.32 -5.51 -2.52
CA LEU A 73 14.39 -4.51 -1.99
C LEU A 73 14.34 -3.34 -2.95
N TYR A 74 13.14 -2.86 -3.24
CA TYR A 74 12.94 -1.75 -4.17
C TYR A 74 12.25 -0.58 -3.49
N LEU A 75 12.64 0.63 -3.89
CA LEU A 75 12.12 1.88 -3.36
C LEU A 75 12.12 2.96 -4.45
N THR A 76 11.17 3.87 -4.43
CA THR A 76 11.25 5.10 -5.23
C THR A 76 11.79 6.25 -4.41
N GLN A 77 12.52 7.15 -5.04
CA GLN A 77 13.12 8.31 -4.39
C GLN A 77 13.22 9.51 -5.34
N ALA A 78 13.03 10.69 -4.79
CA ALA A 78 13.36 11.93 -5.46
C ALA A 78 14.68 12.50 -4.92
N ASP A 79 15.37 13.28 -5.74
CA ASP A 79 16.57 14.03 -5.40
C ASP A 79 16.62 15.35 -6.17
N ASN A 80 17.63 16.17 -5.94
CA ASN A 80 17.80 17.44 -6.63
C ASN A 80 16.51 18.29 -6.66
N LYS A 81 15.90 18.48 -5.47
CA LYS A 81 14.64 19.21 -5.28
C LYS A 81 13.49 18.65 -6.14
N GLY A 82 13.48 17.34 -6.35
CA GLY A 82 12.47 16.64 -7.12
C GLY A 82 12.74 16.56 -8.63
N ARG A 83 13.85 17.07 -9.13
CA ARG A 83 14.18 16.99 -10.57
C ARG A 83 14.74 15.64 -10.99
N THR A 84 15.26 14.88 -10.07
CA THR A 84 15.68 13.49 -10.29
C THR A 84 14.71 12.56 -9.59
N ARG A 85 14.14 11.63 -10.31
CA ARG A 85 13.19 10.62 -9.80
C ARG A 85 13.75 9.24 -10.08
N SER A 86 13.86 8.42 -9.06
CA SER A 86 14.58 7.16 -9.17
C SER A 86 13.78 5.98 -8.65
N LEU A 87 13.92 4.86 -9.33
CA LEU A 87 13.64 3.52 -8.83
C LEU A 87 14.97 2.89 -8.44
N ILE A 88 15.11 2.45 -7.19
CA ILE A 88 16.36 1.96 -6.62
C ILE A 88 16.16 0.54 -6.12
N CYS A 89 17.14 -0.31 -6.38
CA CYS A 89 17.22 -1.66 -5.84
C CYS A 89 18.37 -1.76 -4.83
N PHE A 90 18.06 -2.35 -3.69
CA PHE A 90 19.02 -2.66 -2.63
C PHE A 90 19.07 -4.17 -2.38
N ASP A 91 20.19 -4.63 -1.88
CA ASP A 91 20.33 -6.00 -1.38
C ASP A 91 19.72 -6.13 0.01
N THR A 92 18.83 -7.10 0.22
CA THR A 92 18.12 -7.28 1.50
C THR A 92 19.01 -7.66 2.66
N GLY A 93 20.14 -8.35 2.38
CA GLY A 93 21.08 -8.82 3.41
C GLY A 93 22.00 -7.72 3.91
N THR A 94 22.45 -6.83 3.03
CA THR A 94 23.51 -5.84 3.31
C THR A 94 23.03 -4.39 3.26
N GLY A 95 21.88 -4.11 2.65
CA GLY A 95 21.43 -2.74 2.36
C GLY A 95 22.22 -2.06 1.23
N SER A 96 23.17 -2.74 0.59
CA SER A 96 23.94 -2.13 -0.50
C SER A 96 23.08 -1.89 -1.73
N GLN A 97 23.26 -0.75 -2.39
CA GLN A 97 22.58 -0.45 -3.64
C GLN A 97 23.08 -1.37 -4.76
N LYS A 98 22.19 -2.13 -5.37
CA LYS A 98 22.51 -3.02 -6.52
C LYS A 98 22.45 -2.26 -7.83
N TRP A 99 21.41 -1.46 -8.01
CA TRP A 99 21.23 -0.60 -9.19
C TRP A 99 20.28 0.56 -8.90
N ILE A 100 20.31 1.54 -9.78
CA ILE A 100 19.41 2.68 -9.80
C ILE A 100 19.03 3.01 -11.24
N HIS A 101 17.74 3.24 -11.47
CA HIS A 101 17.24 3.85 -12.70
C HIS A 101 16.67 5.22 -12.38
N SER A 102 17.10 6.25 -13.09
CA SER A 102 16.71 7.64 -12.81
C SER A 102 16.16 8.35 -14.03
N GLU A 103 15.14 9.16 -13.79
CA GLU A 103 14.52 10.06 -14.77
C GLU A 103 14.71 11.51 -14.36
N THR A 104 15.01 12.35 -15.32
CA THR A 104 15.06 13.80 -15.12
C THR A 104 13.72 14.42 -15.45
N VAL A 105 13.25 15.34 -14.61
CA VAL A 105 11.98 16.03 -14.73
C VAL A 105 12.21 17.51 -14.96
N ASP A 106 11.75 18.02 -16.10
CA ASP A 106 11.84 19.43 -16.45
C ASP A 106 10.71 20.25 -15.81
N GLU A 107 9.50 19.72 -15.82
CA GLU A 107 8.32 20.31 -15.20
C GLU A 107 7.93 19.55 -13.93
N LEU A 108 8.00 20.24 -12.79
CA LEU A 108 7.65 19.67 -11.49
C LEU A 108 6.15 19.74 -11.28
N GLU A 109 5.54 18.62 -10.90
CA GLU A 109 4.16 18.63 -10.40
C GLU A 109 4.09 19.34 -9.05
N PRO A 110 2.93 19.95 -8.72
CA PRO A 110 2.66 20.41 -7.36
C PRO A 110 2.76 19.26 -6.37
N THR A 111 3.21 19.54 -5.15
CA THR A 111 3.27 18.58 -4.06
C THR A 111 3.11 19.28 -2.72
N HIS A 112 2.74 18.54 -1.68
CA HIS A 112 2.61 19.05 -0.32
C HIS A 112 3.75 18.53 0.56
N PRO A 113 4.24 19.29 1.57
CA PRO A 113 5.29 18.79 2.47
C PRO A 113 5.03 17.44 3.11
N THR A 114 3.75 17.10 3.36
CA THR A 114 3.35 15.81 3.91
C THR A 114 3.28 14.68 2.86
N ASN A 115 3.29 15.03 1.56
CA ASN A 115 3.33 14.07 0.46
C ASN A 115 4.38 14.49 -0.57
N PRO A 116 5.68 14.35 -0.24
CA PRO A 116 6.76 14.71 -1.13
C PRO A 116 6.81 13.83 -2.38
N TYR A 117 7.64 14.21 -3.33
CA TYR A 117 7.82 13.48 -4.58
C TYR A 117 8.19 11.99 -4.37
N CYS A 118 7.83 11.14 -5.33
CA CYS A 118 8.05 9.70 -5.26
C CYS A 118 7.35 9.05 -4.04
N ALA A 119 6.08 9.37 -3.85
CA ALA A 119 5.26 8.79 -2.77
C ALA A 119 4.74 7.40 -3.11
N ALA A 120 4.49 7.11 -4.39
CA ALA A 120 4.05 5.79 -4.84
C ALA A 120 5.14 4.74 -4.63
N SER A 121 4.75 3.59 -4.09
CA SER A 121 5.64 2.43 -3.91
C SER A 121 5.76 1.65 -5.22
N PRO A 122 6.90 1.01 -5.50
CA PRO A 122 7.02 0.13 -6.66
C PRO A 122 6.20 -1.15 -6.50
N VAL A 123 6.15 -1.93 -7.58
CA VAL A 123 5.59 -3.29 -7.60
C VAL A 123 6.46 -4.21 -8.44
N THR A 124 6.50 -5.49 -8.09
CA THR A 124 7.23 -6.51 -8.86
C THR A 124 6.51 -7.87 -8.85
N ASP A 125 6.68 -8.63 -9.93
CA ASP A 125 6.31 -10.05 -10.02
C ASP A 125 7.55 -10.98 -10.03
N GLY A 126 8.74 -10.40 -9.76
CA GLY A 126 10.03 -11.10 -9.83
C GLY A 126 10.67 -11.10 -11.21
N LYS A 127 9.99 -10.58 -12.23
CA LYS A 127 10.50 -10.38 -13.59
C LYS A 127 10.51 -8.91 -14.00
N TYR A 128 9.43 -8.22 -13.71
CA TYR A 128 9.23 -6.79 -13.95
C TYR A 128 9.28 -6.04 -12.64
N VAL A 129 9.85 -4.84 -12.64
CA VAL A 129 9.83 -3.90 -11.51
C VAL A 129 9.27 -2.59 -12.04
N ILE A 130 8.10 -2.18 -11.55
CA ILE A 130 7.37 -1.04 -12.08
C ILE A 130 7.24 0.03 -11.01
N ALA A 131 7.46 1.28 -11.39
CA ALA A 131 7.35 2.41 -10.49
C ALA A 131 6.68 3.62 -11.17
N MET A 132 5.77 4.29 -10.44
CA MET A 132 5.21 5.58 -10.80
C MET A 132 6.09 6.68 -10.20
N LEU A 133 6.67 7.52 -11.03
CA LEU A 133 7.63 8.55 -10.65
C LEU A 133 7.05 9.98 -10.79
N GLY A 134 5.74 10.15 -10.69
CA GLY A 134 5.08 11.44 -10.90
C GLY A 134 5.29 11.96 -12.32
N SER A 135 5.72 13.22 -12.46
CA SER A 135 6.08 13.79 -13.77
C SER A 135 7.23 13.04 -14.48
N GLY A 136 7.98 12.19 -13.77
CA GLY A 136 8.95 11.26 -14.35
C GLY A 136 8.33 10.12 -15.14
N GLY A 137 7.01 9.89 -14.99
CA GLY A 137 6.23 8.87 -15.69
C GLY A 137 6.22 7.52 -14.97
N LEU A 138 5.67 6.53 -15.65
CA LEU A 138 5.68 5.13 -15.26
C LEU A 138 6.84 4.43 -15.94
N VAL A 139 7.73 3.84 -15.16
CA VAL A 139 8.89 3.09 -15.66
C VAL A 139 8.75 1.61 -15.33
N CYS A 140 9.18 0.77 -16.23
CA CYS A 140 9.30 -0.67 -16.05
C CYS A 140 10.73 -1.11 -16.33
N CYS A 141 11.38 -1.68 -15.34
CA CYS A 141 12.69 -2.29 -15.46
C CYS A 141 12.59 -3.80 -15.30
N ASN A 142 13.63 -4.54 -15.72
CA ASN A 142 13.83 -5.90 -15.26
C ASN A 142 14.49 -5.90 -13.86
N THR A 143 14.65 -7.04 -13.25
CA THR A 143 15.26 -7.20 -11.91
C THR A 143 16.74 -6.82 -11.84
N ASP A 144 17.42 -6.67 -12.99
CA ASP A 144 18.81 -6.18 -13.09
C ASP A 144 18.89 -4.66 -13.29
N GLY A 145 17.75 -3.95 -13.31
CA GLY A 145 17.67 -2.50 -13.47
C GLY A 145 17.68 -1.98 -14.91
N LYS A 146 17.65 -2.88 -15.90
CA LYS A 146 17.53 -2.47 -17.31
C LYS A 146 16.11 -1.96 -17.59
N LEU A 147 15.99 -0.73 -18.07
CA LEU A 147 14.72 -0.17 -18.53
C LEU A 147 14.19 -1.00 -19.71
N LEU A 148 12.96 -1.46 -19.60
CA LEU A 148 12.23 -2.20 -20.63
C LEU A 148 11.31 -1.28 -21.43
N TRP A 149 10.55 -0.46 -20.72
CA TRP A 149 9.67 0.56 -21.29
C TRP A 149 9.37 1.68 -20.30
N LYS A 150 8.95 2.82 -20.83
CA LYS A 150 8.49 4.00 -20.09
C LYS A 150 7.22 4.55 -20.72
N LYS A 151 6.31 5.06 -19.88
CA LYS A 151 5.11 5.79 -20.29
C LYS A 151 5.06 7.14 -19.59
N ASN A 152 4.78 8.19 -20.33
CA ASN A 152 4.54 9.51 -19.79
C ASN A 152 3.05 9.84 -19.95
N PHE A 153 2.42 10.28 -18.86
CA PHE A 153 1.01 10.68 -18.83
C PHE A 153 0.86 12.20 -18.62
N GLY A 154 1.95 12.95 -18.70
CA GLY A 154 1.99 14.38 -18.41
C GLY A 154 2.38 14.69 -16.97
N THR A 155 2.13 15.94 -16.57
CA THR A 155 2.43 16.44 -15.24
C THR A 155 1.15 16.43 -14.40
N PRO A 156 1.05 15.59 -13.33
CA PRO A 156 -0.13 15.57 -12.47
C PRO A 156 -0.37 16.96 -11.85
N GLN A 157 -1.61 17.44 -11.90
CA GLN A 157 -1.95 18.81 -11.47
C GLN A 157 -2.87 18.77 -10.24
N HIS A 158 -2.31 18.45 -9.08
CA HIS A 158 -3.02 18.48 -7.82
C HIS A 158 -2.13 18.94 -6.66
N LEU A 159 -2.69 19.78 -5.75
CA LEU A 159 -1.97 20.35 -4.60
C LEU A 159 -1.27 19.31 -3.73
N PHE A 160 -1.89 18.16 -3.50
CA PHE A 160 -1.30 17.09 -2.67
C PHE A 160 -0.48 16.07 -3.47
N GLY A 161 -0.22 16.33 -4.75
CA GLY A 161 0.58 15.43 -5.59
C GLY A 161 -0.05 14.06 -5.80
N GLN A 162 0.77 13.11 -6.22
CA GLN A 162 0.41 11.73 -6.52
C GLN A 162 0.84 10.79 -5.38
N GLY A 163 0.12 9.67 -5.16
CA GLY A 163 0.47 8.73 -4.09
C GLY A 163 0.08 7.28 -4.36
N ALA A 164 -0.84 7.03 -5.30
CA ALA A 164 -1.28 5.67 -5.62
C ALA A 164 -0.15 4.82 -6.21
N SER A 165 0.01 3.62 -5.71
CA SER A 165 1.00 2.65 -6.19
C SER A 165 0.45 1.83 -7.36
N PRO A 166 1.25 1.48 -8.37
CA PRO A 166 0.85 0.50 -9.38
C PRO A 166 0.70 -0.89 -8.75
N ILE A 167 -0.12 -1.73 -9.35
CA ILE A 167 -0.23 -3.16 -9.02
C ILE A 167 -0.03 -4.01 -10.25
N ILE A 168 0.38 -5.26 -10.05
CA ILE A 168 0.45 -6.28 -11.11
C ILE A 168 -0.65 -7.31 -10.87
N TRP A 169 -1.38 -7.62 -11.94
CA TRP A 169 -2.32 -8.72 -12.01
C TRP A 169 -2.12 -9.48 -13.32
N GLU A 170 -1.71 -10.74 -13.22
CA GLU A 170 -1.32 -11.57 -14.36
C GLU A 170 -0.27 -10.86 -15.26
N ASP A 171 -0.61 -10.56 -16.52
CA ASP A 171 0.24 -9.87 -17.48
C ASP A 171 -0.06 -8.37 -17.61
N LEU A 172 -0.77 -7.79 -16.62
CA LEU A 172 -1.17 -6.39 -16.58
C LEU A 172 -0.52 -5.61 -15.45
N CYS A 173 -0.10 -4.40 -15.75
CA CYS A 173 0.13 -3.33 -14.78
C CYS A 173 -1.12 -2.47 -14.69
N ILE A 174 -1.68 -2.30 -13.52
CA ILE A 174 -2.85 -1.45 -13.27
C ILE A 174 -2.39 -0.24 -12.47
N ILE A 175 -2.77 0.94 -12.94
CA ILE A 175 -2.41 2.22 -12.34
C ILE A 175 -3.63 3.04 -11.99
N ASN A 176 -3.49 3.87 -10.95
CA ASN A 176 -4.29 5.04 -10.68
C ASN A 176 -3.42 6.27 -10.98
N TYR A 177 -3.74 7.01 -12.04
CA TYR A 177 -3.08 8.25 -12.39
C TYR A 177 -3.92 9.44 -11.93
N GLY A 178 -3.36 10.26 -11.07
CA GLY A 178 -4.05 11.39 -10.45
C GLY A 178 -3.80 11.43 -8.95
N PRO A 179 -4.53 12.25 -8.22
CA PRO A 179 -5.64 13.12 -8.68
C PRO A 179 -5.19 14.30 -9.53
N GLY A 180 -6.14 15.01 -10.11
CA GLY A 180 -5.95 16.19 -10.93
C GLY A 180 -6.99 16.30 -12.04
N LYS A 181 -6.80 17.25 -12.95
CA LYS A 181 -7.75 17.48 -14.07
C LYS A 181 -7.91 16.26 -14.96
N GLU A 182 -6.83 15.49 -15.14
CA GLU A 182 -6.82 14.25 -15.89
C GLU A 182 -6.51 13.10 -14.94
N GLN A 183 -7.53 12.59 -14.28
CA GLN A 183 -7.40 11.42 -13.41
C GLN A 183 -8.08 10.20 -14.03
N PHE A 184 -7.41 9.06 -13.96
CA PHE A 184 -7.93 7.82 -14.54
C PHE A 184 -7.31 6.57 -13.90
N PHE A 185 -8.00 5.46 -14.00
CA PHE A 185 -7.41 4.14 -13.87
C PHE A 185 -7.11 3.55 -15.25
N ALA A 186 -6.02 2.80 -15.37
CA ALA A 186 -5.68 2.13 -16.62
C ALA A 186 -5.04 0.77 -16.39
N GLY A 187 -5.33 -0.16 -17.29
CA GLY A 187 -4.64 -1.44 -17.43
C GLY A 187 -3.69 -1.41 -18.62
N LEU A 188 -2.42 -1.74 -18.37
CA LEU A 188 -1.32 -1.70 -19.32
C LEU A 188 -0.70 -3.10 -19.43
N LYS A 189 -0.27 -3.52 -20.61
CA LYS A 189 0.48 -4.77 -20.78
C LYS A 189 1.84 -4.67 -20.08
N LEU A 190 2.22 -5.68 -19.32
CA LEU A 190 3.55 -5.74 -18.68
C LEU A 190 4.68 -5.76 -19.72
N SER A 191 4.45 -6.37 -20.89
CA SER A 191 5.49 -6.58 -21.89
C SER A 191 6.03 -5.30 -22.54
N ASP A 192 5.17 -4.28 -22.74
CA ASP A 192 5.51 -3.08 -23.51
C ASP A 192 4.84 -1.79 -23.02
N GLY A 193 4.06 -1.87 -21.93
CA GLY A 193 3.27 -0.76 -21.41
C GLY A 193 2.12 -0.35 -22.34
N GLY A 194 1.70 -1.20 -23.29
CA GLY A 194 0.57 -0.94 -24.19
C GLY A 194 -0.74 -0.81 -23.43
N LEU A 195 -1.48 0.28 -23.66
CA LEU A 195 -2.79 0.53 -23.05
C LEU A 195 -3.82 -0.48 -23.52
N LEU A 196 -4.49 -1.17 -22.60
CA LEU A 196 -5.59 -2.09 -22.89
C LEU A 196 -6.95 -1.47 -22.60
N TRP A 197 -7.07 -0.80 -21.44
CA TRP A 197 -8.28 -0.10 -21.07
C TRP A 197 -7.95 1.12 -20.20
N ARG A 198 -8.87 2.09 -20.20
CA ARG A 198 -8.81 3.28 -19.36
C ARG A 198 -10.21 3.61 -18.84
N ILE A 199 -10.29 4.00 -17.59
CA ILE A 199 -11.51 4.48 -16.93
C ILE A 199 -11.20 5.88 -16.42
N ASP A 200 -11.77 6.90 -17.06
CA ASP A 200 -11.65 8.28 -16.61
C ASP A 200 -12.47 8.49 -15.34
N ILE A 201 -11.88 9.18 -14.38
CA ILE A 201 -12.55 9.49 -13.12
C ILE A 201 -13.22 10.85 -13.30
N PRO A 202 -14.56 10.93 -13.22
CA PRO A 202 -15.24 12.21 -13.37
C PRO A 202 -14.84 13.18 -12.27
N ILE A 203 -14.75 14.46 -12.61
CA ILE A 203 -14.61 15.54 -11.63
C ILE A 203 -15.90 15.56 -10.81
N SER A 204 -15.78 15.55 -9.48
CA SER A 204 -16.94 15.62 -8.59
C SER A 204 -17.68 16.96 -8.76
N ASN A 205 -19.01 16.91 -8.76
CA ASN A 205 -19.86 18.11 -8.72
C ASN A 205 -20.17 18.58 -7.29
N ALA A 206 -19.60 17.93 -6.26
CA ALA A 206 -19.79 18.34 -4.88
C ALA A 206 -19.23 19.75 -4.63
N PRO A 207 -19.82 20.54 -3.71
CA PRO A 207 -19.29 21.85 -3.36
C PRO A 207 -17.82 21.74 -2.91
N ASN A 208 -16.96 22.55 -3.53
CA ASN A 208 -15.54 22.56 -3.16
C ASN A 208 -15.36 23.14 -1.75
N PRO A 209 -14.81 22.38 -0.79
CA PRO A 209 -14.61 22.87 0.58
C PRO A 209 -13.70 24.10 0.66
N PHE A 210 -12.80 24.32 -0.29
CA PHE A 210 -11.95 25.51 -0.34
C PHE A 210 -12.69 26.78 -0.80
N ASP A 211 -13.87 26.65 -1.39
CA ASP A 211 -14.72 27.77 -1.79
C ASP A 211 -15.72 28.16 -0.69
N GLN A 212 -15.76 27.42 0.42
CA GLN A 212 -16.62 27.76 1.57
C GLN A 212 -16.01 28.87 2.42
N PRO A 213 -16.80 29.78 3.02
CA PRO A 213 -16.29 30.88 3.85
C PRO A 213 -15.37 30.43 4.99
N ASP A 214 -15.68 29.28 5.61
CA ASP A 214 -14.97 28.68 6.73
C ASP A 214 -14.09 27.50 6.31
N GLY A 215 -13.92 27.30 5.01
CA GLY A 215 -13.12 26.20 4.44
C GLY A 215 -11.60 26.37 4.64
N PRO A 216 -10.83 25.30 4.42
CA PRO A 216 -9.39 25.35 4.50
C PRO A 216 -8.83 26.41 3.53
N LYS A 217 -7.87 27.22 3.99
CA LYS A 217 -7.24 28.22 3.12
C LYS A 217 -6.13 27.55 2.31
N LEU A 218 -6.24 27.68 0.99
CA LEU A 218 -5.15 27.30 0.10
C LEU A 218 -3.93 28.24 0.29
N PRO A 219 -2.69 27.75 0.06
CA PRO A 219 -1.53 28.61 0.00
C PRO A 219 -1.75 29.76 -0.98
N GLU A 220 -1.24 30.95 -0.65
CA GLU A 220 -1.34 32.14 -1.50
C GLU A 220 -0.75 31.85 -2.89
N GLY A 221 -1.49 32.19 -3.93
CA GLY A 221 -1.10 31.91 -5.33
C GLY A 221 -1.44 30.52 -5.85
N SER A 222 -2.09 29.66 -5.05
CA SER A 222 -2.54 28.35 -5.51
C SER A 222 -3.67 28.52 -6.54
N THR A 223 -3.47 27.99 -7.74
CA THR A 223 -4.49 27.93 -8.81
C THR A 223 -5.27 26.61 -8.77
N LEU A 224 -4.83 25.67 -7.93
CA LEU A 224 -5.38 24.31 -7.86
C LEU A 224 -6.42 24.24 -6.74
N ARG A 225 -7.69 24.39 -7.12
CA ARG A 225 -8.84 24.39 -6.21
C ARG A 225 -9.62 23.08 -6.24
N ASP A 226 -9.05 22.03 -6.78
CA ASP A 226 -9.76 20.75 -6.85
C ASP A 226 -9.39 19.86 -5.66
N PRO A 227 -10.26 19.73 -4.65
CA PRO A 227 -10.04 18.85 -3.51
C PRO A 227 -10.41 17.40 -3.83
N PHE A 228 -10.95 17.15 -5.02
CA PHE A 228 -11.53 15.88 -5.39
C PHE A 228 -10.50 14.98 -6.04
N GLY A 229 -10.63 13.69 -5.76
CA GLY A 229 -9.77 12.72 -6.39
C GLY A 229 -9.51 11.50 -5.52
N THR A 230 -8.72 10.59 -6.08
CA THR A 230 -8.34 9.37 -5.38
C THR A 230 -6.84 9.15 -5.41
N TRP A 231 -6.27 8.94 -4.23
CA TRP A 231 -4.91 8.46 -3.99
C TRP A 231 -4.88 6.96 -3.69
N ALA A 232 -6.04 6.32 -3.71
CA ALA A 232 -6.18 4.92 -3.36
C ALA A 232 -5.48 4.01 -4.37
N THR A 233 -4.72 3.07 -3.88
CA THR A 233 -4.18 1.97 -4.68
C THR A 233 -5.31 0.97 -4.97
N ALA A 234 -5.42 0.52 -6.21
CA ALA A 234 -6.38 -0.51 -6.62
C ALA A 234 -6.10 -1.85 -5.93
N MET A 235 -7.14 -2.67 -5.75
CA MET A 235 -7.02 -3.94 -5.07
C MET A 235 -7.65 -5.07 -5.89
N ILE A 236 -6.98 -6.23 -5.96
CA ILE A 236 -7.57 -7.44 -6.53
C ILE A 236 -8.36 -8.19 -5.44
N ARG A 237 -9.63 -8.43 -5.70
CA ARG A 237 -10.49 -9.29 -4.90
C ARG A 237 -10.61 -10.65 -5.60
N LYS A 238 -10.15 -11.69 -4.90
CA LYS A 238 -10.35 -13.07 -5.34
C LYS A 238 -11.64 -13.61 -4.74
N VAL A 239 -12.52 -14.10 -5.60
CA VAL A 239 -13.82 -14.66 -5.19
C VAL A 239 -13.80 -16.14 -5.57
N GLU A 240 -13.98 -17.01 -4.59
CA GLU A 240 -13.94 -18.46 -4.82
C GLU A 240 -14.97 -18.88 -5.88
N GLY A 241 -14.51 -19.62 -6.90
CA GLY A 241 -15.35 -20.10 -7.99
C GLY A 241 -15.82 -19.02 -8.98
N GLN A 242 -15.30 -17.79 -8.90
CA GLN A 242 -15.63 -16.69 -9.79
C GLN A 242 -14.36 -16.03 -10.35
N PRO A 243 -14.44 -15.25 -11.45
CA PRO A 243 -13.35 -14.44 -11.93
C PRO A 243 -12.91 -13.41 -10.88
N ASP A 244 -11.60 -13.09 -10.88
CA ASP A 244 -11.06 -12.02 -10.07
C ASP A 244 -11.74 -10.68 -10.38
N GLU A 245 -11.93 -9.86 -9.35
CA GLU A 245 -12.45 -8.51 -9.44
C GLU A 245 -11.35 -7.49 -9.12
N LEU A 246 -11.36 -6.37 -9.83
CA LEU A 246 -10.53 -5.21 -9.51
C LEU A 246 -11.36 -4.15 -8.81
N LEU A 247 -11.02 -3.84 -7.58
CA LEU A 247 -11.69 -2.82 -6.78
C LEU A 247 -10.98 -1.47 -6.95
N LEU A 248 -11.75 -0.46 -7.31
CA LEU A 248 -11.31 0.91 -7.51
C LEU A 248 -12.12 1.83 -6.59
N SER A 249 -11.42 2.54 -5.69
CA SER A 249 -12.06 3.57 -4.87
C SER A 249 -12.04 4.90 -5.60
N LEU A 250 -13.20 5.41 -5.95
CA LEU A 250 -13.40 6.71 -6.59
C LEU A 250 -14.04 7.69 -5.61
N PRO A 251 -13.97 9.00 -5.88
CA PRO A 251 -14.86 9.93 -5.22
C PRO A 251 -16.31 9.44 -5.28
N GLU A 252 -17.00 9.54 -4.15
CA GLU A 252 -18.42 9.19 -3.95
C GLU A 252 -18.77 7.69 -4.00
N LYS A 253 -17.94 6.81 -4.58
CA LYS A 253 -18.23 5.38 -4.69
C LYS A 253 -16.99 4.50 -4.77
N ILE A 254 -17.18 3.23 -4.44
CA ILE A 254 -16.26 2.15 -4.84
C ILE A 254 -16.89 1.42 -6.04
N ILE A 255 -16.07 1.00 -6.99
CA ILE A 255 -16.51 0.16 -8.10
C ILE A 255 -15.69 -1.12 -8.15
N SER A 256 -16.31 -2.18 -8.63
CA SER A 256 -15.66 -3.41 -9.04
C SER A 256 -15.70 -3.50 -10.56
N VAL A 257 -14.57 -3.80 -11.15
CA VAL A 257 -14.44 -3.97 -12.60
C VAL A 257 -13.76 -5.30 -12.93
N ASN A 258 -14.01 -5.80 -14.12
CA ASN A 258 -13.23 -6.91 -14.65
C ASN A 258 -11.80 -6.43 -14.93
N PRO A 259 -10.76 -7.00 -14.30
CA PRO A 259 -9.40 -6.47 -14.40
C PRO A 259 -8.82 -6.56 -15.82
N ARG A 260 -9.32 -7.48 -16.67
CA ARG A 260 -8.86 -7.66 -18.05
C ARG A 260 -9.41 -6.60 -19.00
N SER A 261 -10.65 -6.14 -18.77
CA SER A 261 -11.37 -5.25 -19.71
C SER A 261 -11.70 -3.87 -19.16
N GLY A 262 -11.57 -3.65 -17.84
CA GLY A 262 -12.03 -2.42 -17.18
C GLY A 262 -13.56 -2.27 -17.12
N LYS A 263 -14.33 -3.27 -17.57
CA LYS A 263 -15.80 -3.20 -17.54
C LYS A 263 -16.31 -3.29 -16.12
N GLU A 264 -17.17 -2.33 -15.71
CA GLU A 264 -17.82 -2.32 -14.42
C GLU A 264 -18.69 -3.58 -14.21
N ILE A 265 -18.58 -4.19 -13.04
CA ILE A 265 -19.37 -5.33 -12.59
C ILE A 265 -20.40 -4.81 -11.60
N TRP A 266 -19.96 -4.14 -10.55
CA TRP A 266 -20.84 -3.56 -9.54
C TRP A 266 -20.24 -2.28 -8.96
N PHE A 267 -21.08 -1.48 -8.29
CA PHE A 267 -20.63 -0.32 -7.54
C PHE A 267 -21.41 -0.17 -6.23
N CYS A 268 -20.84 0.59 -5.30
CA CYS A 268 -21.50 0.97 -4.06
C CYS A 268 -21.13 2.43 -3.73
N ALA A 269 -22.12 3.30 -3.67
CA ALA A 269 -21.94 4.69 -3.30
C ALA A 269 -21.57 4.82 -1.80
N GLY A 270 -20.96 5.93 -1.35
CA GLY A 270 -20.70 6.24 0.06
C GLY A 270 -19.29 6.70 0.39
N ASN A 271 -18.38 6.78 -0.58
CA ASN A 271 -17.10 7.46 -0.39
C ASN A 271 -17.30 8.98 -0.25
N GLY A 272 -16.38 9.62 0.46
CA GLY A 272 -16.26 11.08 0.40
C GLY A 272 -15.66 11.56 -0.94
N PRO A 273 -15.55 12.89 -1.12
CA PRO A 273 -14.98 13.49 -2.32
C PRO A 273 -13.46 13.25 -2.45
N GLN A 274 -12.78 13.05 -1.33
CA GLN A 274 -11.36 12.68 -1.26
C GLN A 274 -11.21 11.24 -0.80
N VAL A 275 -10.57 10.42 -1.61
CA VAL A 275 -10.36 9.01 -1.30
C VAL A 275 -8.87 8.72 -1.19
N ILE A 276 -8.40 8.51 0.04
CA ILE A 276 -6.98 8.29 0.32
C ILE A 276 -6.71 6.82 0.64
N SER A 277 -7.51 6.23 1.52
CA SER A 277 -7.37 4.82 1.88
C SER A 277 -7.84 3.89 0.75
N SER A 278 -7.10 2.80 0.58
CA SER A 278 -7.46 1.76 -0.39
C SER A 278 -8.61 0.89 0.09
N PRO A 279 -9.31 0.17 -0.80
CA PRO A 279 -10.35 -0.76 -0.40
C PRO A 279 -9.85 -1.79 0.63
N LEU A 280 -10.69 -2.18 1.55
CA LEU A 280 -10.47 -3.31 2.44
C LEU A 280 -11.18 -4.54 1.89
N ILE A 281 -10.51 -5.69 1.98
CA ILE A 281 -11.06 -6.97 1.55
C ILE A 281 -10.95 -7.96 2.71
N GLY A 282 -12.06 -8.60 3.05
CA GLY A 282 -12.08 -9.65 4.07
C GLY A 282 -13.22 -10.64 3.84
N GLY A 283 -12.89 -11.86 3.44
CA GLY A 283 -13.86 -12.84 3.03
C GLY A 283 -14.69 -12.33 1.84
N ASP A 284 -15.99 -12.29 2.00
CA ASP A 284 -16.94 -11.80 1.00
C ASP A 284 -17.29 -10.30 1.15
N CYS A 285 -16.68 -9.62 2.14
CA CYS A 285 -16.91 -8.20 2.42
C CYS A 285 -15.88 -7.31 1.73
N VAL A 286 -16.34 -6.13 1.34
CA VAL A 286 -15.53 -5.02 0.85
C VAL A 286 -15.83 -3.79 1.70
N GLY A 287 -14.78 -3.14 2.22
CA GLY A 287 -14.87 -1.93 3.03
C GLY A 287 -14.21 -0.74 2.36
N SER A 288 -14.76 0.43 2.60
CA SER A 288 -14.12 1.72 2.37
C SER A 288 -14.06 2.48 3.70
N LEU A 289 -12.86 2.93 4.08
CA LEU A 289 -12.61 3.63 5.34
C LEU A 289 -11.83 4.92 5.08
N GLY A 290 -12.48 5.88 4.46
CA GLY A 290 -11.96 7.24 4.29
C GLY A 290 -12.46 8.19 5.40
N SER A 291 -12.80 9.42 5.04
CA SER A 291 -13.58 10.33 5.90
C SER A 291 -14.92 9.71 6.25
N PHE A 292 -15.63 9.20 5.24
CA PHE A 292 -16.81 8.34 5.41
C PHE A 292 -16.40 6.87 5.35
N ALA A 293 -17.21 6.01 5.95
CA ALA A 293 -16.92 4.60 6.02
C ALA A 293 -18.15 3.74 5.74
N PHE A 294 -17.96 2.62 5.07
CA PHE A 294 -19.00 1.61 4.92
C PHE A 294 -18.39 0.24 4.65
N VAL A 295 -19.19 -0.79 4.90
CA VAL A 295 -18.90 -2.17 4.48
C VAL A 295 -20.07 -2.68 3.66
N VAL A 296 -19.77 -3.31 2.55
CA VAL A 296 -20.72 -3.95 1.65
C VAL A 296 -20.36 -5.42 1.45
N LYS A 297 -21.35 -6.26 1.31
CA LYS A 297 -21.24 -7.67 0.91
C LYS A 297 -21.85 -7.82 -0.48
N PRO A 298 -21.05 -7.61 -1.56
CA PRO A 298 -21.59 -7.54 -2.91
C PRO A 298 -22.25 -8.85 -3.34
N LYS A 299 -23.36 -8.75 -4.06
CA LYS A 299 -24.10 -9.88 -4.63
C LYS A 299 -24.43 -9.59 -6.09
N GLY A 300 -23.78 -10.32 -7.00
CA GLY A 300 -24.02 -10.14 -8.42
C GLY A 300 -23.54 -8.78 -8.96
N GLU A 301 -24.22 -8.24 -9.94
CA GLU A 301 -23.84 -7.02 -10.69
C GLU A 301 -24.65 -5.79 -10.25
N GLY A 302 -24.19 -4.60 -10.65
CA GLY A 302 -24.90 -3.33 -10.52
C GLY A 302 -24.78 -2.67 -9.14
N ASP A 303 -25.80 -1.91 -8.75
CA ASP A 303 -25.80 -1.14 -7.49
C ASP A 303 -25.89 -2.07 -6.27
N GLN A 304 -24.95 -1.92 -5.36
CA GLN A 304 -24.85 -2.73 -4.15
C GLN A 304 -25.30 -2.01 -2.87
N ILE A 305 -25.93 -0.85 -2.98
CA ILE A 305 -26.32 -0.05 -1.79
C ILE A 305 -27.23 -0.84 -0.83
N ALA A 306 -28.12 -1.69 -1.36
CA ALA A 306 -28.99 -2.57 -0.57
C ALA A 306 -28.25 -3.72 0.12
N ASN A 307 -27.01 -4.00 -0.27
CA ASN A 307 -26.17 -5.04 0.29
C ASN A 307 -25.12 -4.47 1.26
N ARG A 308 -25.21 -3.19 1.62
CA ARG A 308 -24.38 -2.65 2.71
C ARG A 308 -24.75 -3.31 4.03
N LEU A 309 -23.73 -3.65 4.80
CA LEU A 309 -23.91 -4.06 6.17
C LEU A 309 -24.15 -2.85 7.07
N TRP A 310 -23.39 -1.78 6.84
CA TRP A 310 -23.49 -0.51 7.55
C TRP A 310 -22.80 0.62 6.78
N SER A 311 -23.08 1.86 7.18
CA SER A 311 -22.32 3.06 6.79
C SER A 311 -22.17 4.00 7.99
N ASP A 312 -21.09 4.78 8.01
CA ASP A 312 -20.82 5.84 8.99
C ASP A 312 -20.41 7.10 8.21
N ASP A 313 -21.27 8.09 8.24
CA ASP A 313 -21.10 9.37 7.54
C ASP A 313 -20.45 10.43 8.47
N ASN A 314 -20.02 10.05 9.68
CA ASN A 314 -19.24 10.93 10.53
C ASN A 314 -17.84 11.10 9.94
N ASP A 315 -17.45 12.36 9.72
CA ASP A 315 -16.13 12.68 9.18
C ASP A 315 -15.03 12.31 10.19
N ARG A 316 -14.40 11.17 9.94
CA ARG A 316 -13.24 10.66 10.71
C ARG A 316 -12.08 10.43 9.75
N PRO A 317 -11.28 11.45 9.44
CA PRO A 317 -10.23 11.33 8.44
C PRO A 317 -9.28 10.18 8.73
N ARG A 318 -9.12 9.29 7.75
CA ARG A 318 -8.18 8.18 7.73
C ARG A 318 -7.35 8.23 6.46
N ILE A 319 -6.04 8.21 6.61
CA ILE A 319 -5.09 8.20 5.48
C ILE A 319 -4.55 6.78 5.29
N GLY A 320 -4.00 6.20 6.34
CA GLY A 320 -3.55 4.82 6.33
C GLY A 320 -4.71 3.85 6.13
N THR A 321 -4.47 2.81 5.34
CA THR A 321 -5.46 1.75 5.12
C THR A 321 -5.43 0.76 6.29
N GLY A 322 -6.59 0.43 6.82
CA GLY A 322 -6.77 -0.53 7.90
C GLY A 322 -6.62 -2.00 7.47
N LEU A 323 -7.04 -2.89 8.34
CA LEU A 323 -7.05 -4.35 8.13
C LEU A 323 -8.43 -4.90 8.46
N ILE A 324 -8.87 -5.94 7.73
CA ILE A 324 -9.94 -6.81 8.19
C ILE A 324 -9.29 -8.06 8.80
N TYR A 325 -9.53 -8.25 10.09
CA TYR A 325 -9.06 -9.39 10.85
C TYR A 325 -10.27 -10.16 11.38
N LYS A 326 -10.57 -11.31 10.78
CA LYS A 326 -11.76 -12.11 11.09
C LYS A 326 -13.05 -11.27 10.92
N LYS A 327 -13.78 -11.02 12.03
CA LYS A 327 -15.01 -10.21 12.07
C LYS A 327 -14.77 -8.77 12.56
N GLN A 328 -13.54 -8.32 12.55
CA GLN A 328 -13.14 -7.01 13.04
C GLN A 328 -12.44 -6.20 11.97
N ILE A 329 -12.62 -4.89 12.00
CA ILE A 329 -11.84 -3.94 11.23
C ILE A 329 -10.92 -3.21 12.20
N ILE A 330 -9.62 -3.29 11.96
CA ILE A 330 -8.61 -2.55 12.71
C ILE A 330 -8.14 -1.40 11.84
N THR A 331 -8.23 -0.18 12.35
CA THR A 331 -7.88 1.02 11.60
C THR A 331 -7.30 2.11 12.50
N THR A 332 -6.68 3.11 11.91
CA THR A 332 -6.18 4.29 12.61
C THR A 332 -6.80 5.55 12.03
N THR A 333 -7.18 6.49 12.89
CA THR A 333 -7.52 7.84 12.44
C THR A 333 -6.25 8.64 12.16
N MET A 334 -6.36 9.70 11.37
CA MET A 334 -5.25 10.61 11.08
C MET A 334 -4.60 11.19 12.35
N GLN A 335 -5.37 11.33 13.44
CA GLN A 335 -4.90 11.82 14.74
C GLN A 335 -4.26 10.74 15.64
N GLY A 336 -4.02 9.53 15.11
CA GLY A 336 -3.34 8.45 15.84
C GLY A 336 -4.21 7.72 16.86
N VAL A 337 -5.51 7.65 16.64
CA VAL A 337 -6.39 6.78 17.42
C VAL A 337 -6.53 5.46 16.66
N LEU A 338 -6.07 4.39 17.29
CA LEU A 338 -6.33 3.02 16.84
C LEU A 338 -7.75 2.63 17.24
N GLU A 339 -8.53 2.16 16.28
CA GLU A 339 -9.91 1.74 16.47
C GLU A 339 -10.10 0.29 16.00
N CYS A 340 -10.94 -0.43 16.74
CA CYS A 340 -11.49 -1.71 16.32
C CYS A 340 -12.99 -1.57 16.13
N LEU A 341 -13.46 -1.88 14.94
CA LEU A 341 -14.87 -1.83 14.59
C LEU A 341 -15.38 -3.25 14.31
N SER A 342 -16.65 -3.49 14.59
CA SER A 342 -17.35 -4.68 14.14
C SER A 342 -17.46 -4.67 12.61
N LEU A 343 -17.03 -5.74 11.94
CA LEU A 343 -17.20 -5.87 10.48
C LEU A 343 -18.67 -5.90 10.07
N GLU A 344 -19.53 -6.48 10.93
CA GLU A 344 -20.95 -6.70 10.64
C GLU A 344 -21.82 -5.46 10.90
N THR A 345 -21.48 -4.65 11.94
CA THR A 345 -22.36 -3.55 12.39
C THR A 345 -21.72 -2.17 12.32
N GLY A 346 -20.38 -2.08 12.17
CA GLY A 346 -19.64 -0.81 12.23
C GLY A 346 -19.46 -0.25 13.64
N ASP A 347 -20.04 -0.90 14.66
CA ASP A 347 -19.90 -0.47 16.05
C ASP A 347 -18.44 -0.48 16.48
N ARG A 348 -18.02 0.59 17.19
CA ARG A 348 -16.68 0.66 17.75
C ARG A 348 -16.58 -0.21 18.99
N LEU A 349 -15.87 -1.36 18.86
CA LEU A 349 -15.68 -2.31 19.94
C LEU A 349 -14.71 -1.78 20.99
N TRP A 350 -13.63 -1.15 20.56
CA TRP A 350 -12.67 -0.46 21.43
C TRP A 350 -11.84 0.58 20.65
N HIS A 351 -11.16 1.45 21.36
CA HIS A 351 -10.18 2.38 20.78
C HIS A 351 -9.02 2.61 21.75
N ARG A 352 -7.86 2.99 21.19
CA ARG A 352 -6.63 3.30 21.95
C ARG A 352 -5.88 4.42 21.24
N ARG A 353 -5.23 5.28 21.99
CA ARG A 353 -4.26 6.24 21.42
C ARG A 353 -2.91 5.55 21.30
N LEU A 354 -2.29 5.63 20.09
CA LEU A 354 -1.04 4.89 19.81
C LEU A 354 0.18 5.43 20.53
N SER A 355 0.32 6.75 20.69
CA SER A 355 1.42 7.34 21.41
C SER A 355 0.98 8.50 22.30
N SER A 356 1.77 8.76 23.36
CA SER A 356 1.60 9.88 24.29
C SER A 356 2.65 10.99 24.08
N GLY A 357 3.40 10.97 22.97
CA GLY A 357 4.45 11.94 22.68
C GLY A 357 3.91 13.32 22.28
N GLU A 358 4.74 14.36 22.39
CA GLU A 358 4.41 15.74 22.00
C GLU A 358 4.00 15.88 20.54
N SER A 359 4.45 14.98 19.67
CA SER A 359 4.07 14.90 18.24
C SER A 359 2.69 14.29 17.98
N GLY A 360 1.96 13.90 19.02
CA GLY A 360 0.55 13.53 18.95
C GLY A 360 0.20 12.20 18.29
N GLY A 361 1.18 11.40 17.86
CA GLY A 361 0.91 10.05 17.31
C GLY A 361 0.11 10.02 16.01
N ALA A 362 0.09 11.10 15.23
CA ALA A 362 -0.57 11.12 13.92
C ALA A 362 -0.09 9.95 13.07
N THR A 363 -1.02 9.26 12.36
CA THR A 363 -0.72 8.02 11.66
C THR A 363 -1.23 8.08 10.23
N TRP A 364 -0.28 8.05 9.28
CA TRP A 364 -0.57 8.02 7.85
C TRP A 364 -0.14 6.70 7.20
N SER A 365 0.76 5.99 7.86
CA SER A 365 1.14 4.62 7.47
C SER A 365 -0.06 3.68 7.57
N SER A 366 -0.15 2.73 6.67
CA SER A 366 -1.12 1.65 6.75
C SER A 366 -0.72 0.61 7.79
N LEU A 367 -1.70 -0.05 8.38
CA LEU A 367 -1.44 -1.16 9.29
C LEU A 367 -0.87 -2.36 8.53
N VAL A 368 0.04 -3.07 9.18
CA VAL A 368 0.63 -4.31 8.68
C VAL A 368 0.42 -5.42 9.71
N GLN A 369 -0.01 -6.57 9.25
CA GLN A 369 -0.18 -7.76 10.07
C GLN A 369 0.78 -8.85 9.62
N ALA A 370 1.51 -9.43 10.59
CA ALA A 370 2.38 -10.58 10.39
C ALA A 370 2.02 -11.68 11.41
N GLY A 371 1.42 -12.77 10.93
CA GLY A 371 0.80 -13.76 11.79
C GLY A 371 -0.30 -13.15 12.66
N SER A 372 -0.17 -13.23 13.98
CA SER A 372 -1.08 -12.63 14.96
C SER A 372 -0.71 -11.20 15.37
N LYS A 373 0.47 -10.71 14.99
CA LYS A 373 0.97 -9.39 15.38
C LYS A 373 0.57 -8.32 14.38
N ILE A 374 0.18 -7.15 14.87
CA ILE A 374 -0.15 -5.97 14.06
C ILE A 374 0.85 -4.86 14.41
N TYR A 375 1.32 -4.20 13.39
CA TYR A 375 2.29 -3.10 13.44
C TYR A 375 1.62 -1.81 13.00
N ALA A 376 1.58 -0.83 13.91
CA ALA A 376 1.09 0.51 13.64
C ALA A 376 2.24 1.51 13.79
N LEU A 377 2.70 2.07 12.67
CA LEU A 377 3.77 3.05 12.60
C LEU A 377 3.17 4.45 12.55
N ASP A 378 3.60 5.32 13.45
CA ASP A 378 3.19 6.72 13.47
C ASP A 378 4.21 7.65 12.77
N GLN A 379 3.83 8.92 12.60
CA GLN A 379 4.65 9.92 11.92
C GLN A 379 5.95 10.29 12.66
N SER A 380 6.09 9.93 13.93
CA SER A 380 7.34 10.14 14.68
C SER A 380 8.37 9.04 14.45
N GLY A 381 8.01 7.97 13.73
CA GLY A 381 8.82 6.76 13.60
C GLY A 381 8.66 5.81 14.79
N THR A 382 7.58 5.96 15.57
CA THR A 382 7.24 5.02 16.63
C THR A 382 6.34 3.91 16.08
N THR A 383 6.73 2.67 16.26
CA THR A 383 5.91 1.49 15.90
C THR A 383 5.35 0.85 17.16
N THR A 384 4.02 0.82 17.27
CA THR A 384 3.32 0.03 18.29
C THR A 384 3.05 -1.36 17.73
N VAL A 385 3.53 -2.40 18.42
CA VAL A 385 3.26 -3.81 18.10
C VAL A 385 2.24 -4.36 19.07
N PHE A 386 1.17 -4.96 18.56
CA PHE A 386 0.07 -5.45 19.37
C PHE A 386 -0.63 -6.67 18.75
N MET A 387 -1.45 -7.35 19.55
CA MET A 387 -2.42 -8.37 19.12
C MET A 387 -3.83 -7.92 19.50
N VAL A 388 -4.84 -8.47 18.84
CA VAL A 388 -6.25 -8.14 19.09
C VAL A 388 -7.06 -9.33 19.61
N GLU A 389 -6.45 -10.49 19.76
CA GLU A 389 -7.08 -11.69 20.30
C GLU A 389 -6.22 -12.36 21.37
N PRO A 390 -6.86 -12.91 22.43
CA PRO A 390 -8.30 -12.89 22.74
C PRO A 390 -8.82 -11.51 23.10
N GLU A 391 -7.94 -10.55 23.40
CA GLU A 391 -8.22 -9.14 23.68
C GLU A 391 -7.04 -8.29 23.21
N PHE A 392 -7.21 -6.96 23.20
CA PHE A 392 -6.11 -6.06 22.85
C PHE A 392 -4.95 -6.22 23.82
N LEU A 393 -3.79 -6.60 23.29
CA LEU A 393 -2.53 -6.72 24.03
C LEU A 393 -1.44 -5.94 23.29
N GLN A 394 -0.98 -4.83 23.87
CA GLN A 394 0.22 -4.15 23.39
C GLN A 394 1.45 -4.95 23.81
N ILE A 395 2.27 -5.34 22.84
CA ILE A 395 3.52 -6.11 23.04
C ILE A 395 4.67 -5.16 23.32
N SER A 396 4.82 -4.13 22.48
CA SER A 396 5.93 -3.17 22.55
C SER A 396 5.61 -1.84 21.89
N GLN A 397 6.46 -0.84 22.17
CA GLN A 397 6.61 0.38 21.39
C GLN A 397 8.09 0.54 21.04
N ASN A 398 8.37 0.72 19.77
CA ASN A 398 9.71 0.77 19.20
C ASN A 398 9.92 2.11 18.50
N ARG A 399 11.06 2.77 18.72
CA ARG A 399 11.30 4.13 18.25
C ARG A 399 12.53 4.20 17.35
N LEU A 400 12.36 4.74 16.17
CA LEU A 400 13.47 5.11 15.28
C LEU A 400 13.81 6.61 15.40
N ASP A 401 12.92 7.42 16.00
CA ASP A 401 13.05 8.88 16.21
C ASP A 401 13.33 9.64 14.90
N GLU A 402 12.74 9.19 13.82
CA GLU A 402 12.80 9.83 12.51
C GLU A 402 11.40 9.85 11.88
N PRO A 403 10.96 10.99 11.33
CA PRO A 403 9.64 11.11 10.71
C PRO A 403 9.44 10.13 9.56
N THR A 404 8.20 9.66 9.40
CA THR A 404 7.81 8.79 8.28
C THR A 404 6.30 8.79 8.04
N ASN A 405 5.92 8.62 6.77
CA ASN A 405 4.55 8.27 6.35
C ASN A 405 4.52 6.95 5.57
N SER A 406 5.66 6.28 5.42
CA SER A 406 5.73 5.01 4.71
C SER A 406 5.09 3.87 5.50
N THR A 407 4.65 2.83 4.80
CA THR A 407 4.15 1.60 5.42
C THR A 407 5.29 0.59 5.54
N PRO A 408 5.46 -0.10 6.69
CA PRO A 408 6.47 -1.15 6.83
C PRO A 408 6.27 -2.28 5.83
N ALA A 409 7.36 -2.90 5.39
CA ALA A 409 7.35 -4.17 4.66
C ALA A 409 7.88 -5.30 5.55
N VAL A 410 7.31 -6.50 5.38
CA VAL A 410 7.71 -7.69 6.14
C VAL A 410 8.13 -8.78 5.16
N SER A 411 9.33 -9.31 5.33
CA SER A 411 9.82 -10.39 4.47
C SER A 411 10.99 -11.11 5.14
N ASP A 412 10.96 -12.43 5.13
CA ASP A 412 12.04 -13.31 5.61
C ASP A 412 12.45 -13.01 7.07
N GLY A 413 11.44 -12.89 7.96
CA GLY A 413 11.66 -12.60 9.39
C GLY A 413 12.17 -11.20 9.68
N ARG A 414 12.14 -10.30 8.71
CA ARG A 414 12.64 -8.91 8.81
C ARG A 414 11.54 -7.91 8.59
N ILE A 415 11.73 -6.73 9.16
CA ILE A 415 10.89 -5.55 8.92
C ILE A 415 11.75 -4.49 8.26
N TYR A 416 11.25 -3.93 7.17
CA TYR A 416 11.89 -2.83 6.46
C TYR A 416 11.04 -1.57 6.63
N ILE A 417 11.66 -0.51 7.12
CA ILE A 417 11.00 0.79 7.35
C ILE A 417 11.79 1.89 6.64
N ARG A 418 11.10 2.66 5.80
CA ARG A 418 11.63 3.92 5.30
C ARG A 418 11.26 5.04 6.27
N THR A 419 12.22 5.85 6.64
CA THR A 419 12.01 7.15 7.29
C THR A 419 12.44 8.27 6.35
N ASP A 420 12.32 9.52 6.77
CA ASP A 420 12.74 10.66 5.94
C ASP A 420 14.23 10.64 5.61
N LYS A 421 15.06 10.06 6.49
CA LYS A 421 16.52 10.08 6.36
C LYS A 421 17.14 8.74 6.01
N HIS A 422 16.48 7.65 6.36
CA HIS A 422 17.08 6.31 6.24
C HIS A 422 16.10 5.26 5.77
N LEU A 423 16.65 4.20 5.19
CA LEU A 423 15.99 2.91 5.06
C LEU A 423 16.60 1.96 6.09
N TRP A 424 15.74 1.31 6.86
CA TRP A 424 16.09 0.44 7.98
C TRP A 424 15.72 -1.01 7.69
N CYS A 425 16.60 -1.93 8.05
CA CYS A 425 16.31 -3.36 8.13
C CYS A 425 16.41 -3.80 9.58
N ILE A 426 15.34 -4.36 10.09
CA ILE A 426 15.16 -4.77 11.47
C ILE A 426 14.98 -6.28 11.51
N SER A 427 15.78 -7.00 12.30
CA SER A 427 15.61 -8.43 12.56
C SER A 427 15.96 -8.75 14.00
N GLU A 428 15.38 -9.81 14.54
CA GLU A 428 15.87 -10.36 15.81
C GLU A 428 17.19 -11.11 15.58
N PRO A 429 18.09 -11.13 16.56
CA PRO A 429 19.28 -11.99 16.48
C PRO A 429 18.86 -13.46 16.37
N ASN A 430 19.55 -14.19 15.51
CA ASN A 430 19.40 -15.64 15.38
C ASN A 430 19.77 -16.38 16.66
#